data_e24f331ec70c5adcc6d75303b5155c0c
#
_entry.id   e24f331ec70c5adcc6d75303b5155c0c
#
_cell.length_a   1.000
_cell.length_b   1.000
_cell.length_c   1.000
_cell.angle_alpha   90.00
_cell.angle_beta   90.00
_cell.angle_gamma   90.00
#
_symmetry.space_group_name_H-M   'P 1'
#
loop_
_entity.id
_entity.type
_entity.pdbx_description
1 polymer ?
#
loop_
_entity_poly.entity_id
_entity_poly.type
_entity_poly.pdbx_seq_one_letter_code
_entity_poly.pdbx_strand_id
1 'polypeptide(L)'
;MDKFSVLQQYFGHSSFRPGQEQVVDAIVSGQDVLGVMPTGAGKSVCYQVPAMLMPGLTLVISPLISLMQDQVAALEEEGVHAACLNSALPEGLYSTILRAALEGDYKILYVAPERLLTDSFLYLAMHARIAFVAVDEAHCVSQWGQAVSYTHL
;
A
#
# COMPACT_ATOMS: atom_id res chain seq x y z
N MET A 1 -15.18 6.10 11.22
CA MET A 1 -14.75 4.78 11.74
C MET A 1 -13.37 4.95 12.35
N ASP A 2 -13.15 4.43 13.54
CA ASP A 2 -11.86 4.52 14.18
C ASP A 2 -10.95 3.33 13.84
N LYS A 3 -9.70 3.39 14.30
CA LYS A 3 -8.71 2.34 13.97
C LYS A 3 -9.10 0.96 14.50
N PHE A 4 -9.75 0.90 15.65
CA PHE A 4 -10.17 -0.38 16.25
C PHE A 4 -11.33 -0.99 15.47
N SER A 5 -12.28 -0.16 15.03
CA SER A 5 -13.40 -0.62 14.19
C SER A 5 -12.91 -1.13 12.85
N VAL A 6 -11.95 -0.45 12.23
CA VAL A 6 -11.34 -0.90 10.98
C VAL A 6 -10.63 -2.24 11.18
N LEU A 7 -9.84 -2.34 12.25
CA LEU A 7 -9.10 -3.56 12.55
C LEU A 7 -10.03 -4.75 12.71
N GLN A 8 -11.13 -4.58 13.43
CA GLN A 8 -12.08 -5.65 13.66
C GLN A 8 -12.88 -6.00 12.41
N GLN A 9 -13.40 -4.99 11.70
CA GLN A 9 -14.30 -5.20 10.57
C GLN A 9 -13.59 -5.82 9.37
N TYR A 10 -12.39 -5.33 9.04
CA TYR A 10 -11.70 -5.73 7.82
C TYR A 10 -10.61 -6.78 8.05
N PHE A 11 -10.09 -6.89 9.26
CA PHE A 11 -8.95 -7.77 9.52
C PHE A 11 -9.22 -8.79 10.64
N GLY A 12 -10.38 -8.72 11.27
CA GLY A 12 -10.81 -9.74 12.22
C GLY A 12 -10.08 -9.75 13.55
N HIS A 13 -9.40 -8.66 13.90
CA HIS A 13 -8.67 -8.56 15.15
C HIS A 13 -9.33 -7.54 16.08
N SER A 14 -9.39 -7.88 17.38
CA SER A 14 -9.96 -6.98 18.38
C SER A 14 -8.94 -6.03 18.98
N SER A 15 -7.65 -6.32 18.84
CA SER A 15 -6.58 -5.49 19.39
C SER A 15 -5.35 -5.53 18.49
N PHE A 16 -4.54 -4.48 18.57
CA PHE A 16 -3.27 -4.42 17.85
C PHE A 16 -2.21 -5.24 18.58
N ARG A 17 -1.29 -5.82 17.83
CA ARG A 17 -0.08 -6.40 18.38
C ARG A 17 0.88 -5.30 18.83
N PRO A 18 1.84 -5.60 19.73
CA PRO A 18 2.82 -4.60 20.18
C PRO A 18 3.49 -3.91 19.00
N GLY A 19 3.52 -2.59 19.03
CA GLY A 19 4.13 -1.75 18.00
C GLY A 19 3.23 -1.37 16.85
N GLN A 20 2.16 -2.11 16.58
CA GLN A 20 1.29 -1.80 15.44
C GLN A 20 0.54 -0.49 15.62
N GLU A 21 -0.03 -0.27 16.78
CA GLU A 21 -0.86 0.92 17.02
C GLU A 21 -0.04 2.20 16.89
N GLN A 22 1.19 2.20 17.40
CA GLN A 22 2.07 3.35 17.28
C GLN A 22 2.37 3.71 15.83
N VAL A 23 2.60 2.70 14.98
CA VAL A 23 2.84 2.91 13.55
C VAL A 23 1.59 3.46 12.88
N VAL A 24 0.43 2.88 13.16
CA VAL A 24 -0.84 3.34 12.61
C VAL A 24 -1.09 4.81 12.97
N ASP A 25 -0.94 5.16 14.24
CA ASP A 25 -1.16 6.53 14.71
C ASP A 25 -0.20 7.52 14.06
N ALA A 26 1.06 7.14 13.91
CA ALA A 26 2.06 8.00 13.29
C ALA A 26 1.74 8.25 11.81
N ILE A 27 1.35 7.23 11.08
CA ILE A 27 0.96 7.38 9.67
C ILE A 27 -0.26 8.28 9.54
N VAL A 28 -1.29 8.04 10.33
CA VAL A 28 -2.52 8.82 10.27
C VAL A 28 -2.28 10.29 10.62
N SER A 29 -1.32 10.57 11.50
CA SER A 29 -0.96 11.94 11.86
C SER A 29 -0.04 12.62 10.84
N GLY A 30 0.35 11.92 9.77
CA GLY A 30 1.17 12.50 8.70
C GLY A 30 2.67 12.44 8.95
N GLN A 31 3.11 11.63 9.91
CA GLN A 31 4.54 11.47 10.19
C GLN A 31 5.15 10.41 9.27
N ASP A 32 6.42 10.60 8.93
CA ASP A 32 7.21 9.56 8.28
C ASP A 32 7.60 8.52 9.32
N VAL A 33 7.48 7.25 8.95
CA VAL A 33 7.68 6.14 9.88
C VAL A 33 8.64 5.11 9.27
N LEU A 34 9.59 4.66 10.06
CA LEU A 34 10.37 3.46 9.74
C LEU A 34 10.00 2.39 10.76
N GLY A 35 9.20 1.42 10.32
CA GLY A 35 8.81 0.29 11.14
C GLY A 35 9.62 -0.94 10.77
N VAL A 36 10.30 -1.53 11.73
CA VAL A 36 11.05 -2.77 11.54
C VAL A 36 10.34 -3.86 12.33
N MET A 37 9.78 -4.83 11.61
CA MET A 37 9.02 -5.92 12.22
C MET A 37 9.45 -7.25 11.64
N PRO A 38 9.42 -8.32 12.43
CA PRO A 38 9.68 -9.66 11.89
C PRO A 38 8.65 -10.03 10.82
N THR A 39 9.08 -10.82 9.86
CA THR A 39 8.20 -11.36 8.84
C THR A 39 7.05 -12.14 9.51
N GLY A 40 5.83 -11.92 9.04
CA GLY A 40 4.66 -12.59 9.61
C GLY A 40 4.13 -12.00 10.90
N ALA A 41 4.69 -10.89 11.38
CA ALA A 41 4.23 -10.23 12.61
C ALA A 41 3.06 -9.28 12.40
N GLY A 42 2.35 -9.39 11.28
CA GLY A 42 1.21 -8.53 10.98
C GLY A 42 1.60 -7.14 10.53
N LYS A 43 2.75 -6.99 9.86
CA LYS A 43 3.21 -5.68 9.41
C LYS A 43 2.30 -5.05 8.37
N SER A 44 1.58 -5.84 7.58
CA SER A 44 0.64 -5.31 6.59
C SER A 44 -0.50 -4.53 7.22
N VAL A 45 -0.94 -4.90 8.41
CA VAL A 45 -1.97 -4.17 9.16
C VAL A 45 -1.51 -2.74 9.44
N CYS A 46 -0.22 -2.53 9.64
CA CYS A 46 0.33 -1.22 9.96
C CYS A 46 0.10 -0.18 8.87
N TYR A 47 -0.01 -0.59 7.60
CA TYR A 47 -0.34 0.33 6.52
C TYR A 47 -1.77 0.15 6.01
N GLN A 48 -2.34 -1.04 6.13
CA GLN A 48 -3.70 -1.29 5.64
C GLN A 48 -4.74 -0.56 6.49
N VAL A 49 -4.58 -0.53 7.81
CA VAL A 49 -5.50 0.20 8.68
C VAL A 49 -5.46 1.71 8.41
N PRO A 50 -4.28 2.36 8.37
CA PRO A 50 -4.24 3.77 7.98
C PRO A 50 -4.83 4.05 6.60
N ALA A 51 -4.62 3.14 5.64
CA ALA A 51 -5.19 3.29 4.31
C ALA A 51 -6.71 3.41 4.35
N MET A 52 -7.35 2.65 5.22
CA MET A 52 -8.81 2.69 5.37
C MET A 52 -9.29 3.93 6.11
N LEU A 53 -8.43 4.54 6.93
CA LEU A 53 -8.80 5.72 7.72
C LEU A 53 -8.57 7.03 6.98
N MET A 54 -7.65 7.06 6.04
CA MET A 54 -7.23 8.28 5.34
C MET A 54 -7.92 8.39 3.99
N PRO A 55 -8.31 9.59 3.56
CA PRO A 55 -8.85 9.77 2.22
C PRO A 55 -7.73 9.68 1.18
N GLY A 56 -8.07 9.17 0.00
CA GLY A 56 -7.13 9.05 -1.10
C GLY A 56 -6.63 7.63 -1.29
N LEU A 57 -5.69 7.49 -2.20
CA LEU A 57 -5.11 6.22 -2.59
C LEU A 57 -3.82 5.97 -1.81
N THR A 58 -3.69 4.79 -1.24
CA THR A 58 -2.45 4.35 -0.61
C THR A 58 -1.66 3.51 -1.61
N LEU A 59 -0.40 3.87 -1.81
CA LEU A 59 0.53 3.12 -2.67
C LEU A 59 1.41 2.25 -1.79
N VAL A 60 1.54 0.98 -2.15
CA VAL A 60 2.42 0.03 -1.45
C VAL A 60 3.43 -0.50 -2.46
N ILE A 61 4.70 -0.20 -2.22
CA ILE A 61 5.79 -0.63 -3.09
C ILE A 61 6.34 -1.94 -2.54
N SER A 62 6.33 -3.00 -3.33
CA SER A 62 6.83 -4.30 -2.91
C SER A 62 7.46 -5.03 -4.08
N PRO A 63 8.61 -5.73 -3.88
CA PRO A 63 9.23 -6.53 -4.94
C PRO A 63 8.59 -7.92 -5.11
N LEU A 64 7.74 -8.34 -4.18
CA LEU A 64 7.23 -9.70 -4.11
C LEU A 64 5.85 -9.78 -4.78
N ILE A 65 5.84 -10.09 -6.07
CA ILE A 65 4.60 -10.09 -6.88
C ILE A 65 3.56 -11.06 -6.34
N SER A 66 3.96 -12.29 -5.98
CA SER A 66 3.01 -13.26 -5.45
C SER A 66 2.39 -12.81 -4.14
N LEU A 67 3.18 -12.17 -3.27
CA LEU A 67 2.68 -11.62 -2.03
C LEU A 67 1.68 -10.48 -2.29
N MET A 68 1.97 -9.61 -3.26
CA MET A 68 1.03 -8.55 -3.63
C MET A 68 -0.30 -9.11 -4.10
N GLN A 69 -0.27 -10.16 -4.92
CA GLN A 69 -1.49 -10.80 -5.41
C GLN A 69 -2.30 -11.41 -4.27
N ASP A 70 -1.63 -12.06 -3.32
CA ASP A 70 -2.31 -12.62 -2.14
C ASP A 70 -2.93 -11.54 -1.27
N GLN A 71 -2.24 -10.42 -1.09
CA GLN A 71 -2.75 -9.29 -0.32
C GLN A 71 -3.97 -8.66 -0.99
N VAL A 72 -3.92 -8.48 -2.31
CA VAL A 72 -5.05 -7.93 -3.06
C VAL A 72 -6.26 -8.87 -2.94
N ALA A 73 -6.07 -10.17 -3.10
CA ALA A 73 -7.16 -11.12 -2.99
C ALA A 73 -7.81 -11.08 -1.60
N ALA A 74 -7.00 -11.03 -0.55
CA ALA A 74 -7.51 -10.95 0.81
C ALA A 74 -8.29 -9.66 1.07
N LEU A 75 -7.81 -8.52 0.58
CA LEU A 75 -8.50 -7.25 0.72
C LEU A 75 -9.82 -7.23 -0.03
N GLU A 76 -9.85 -7.75 -1.25
CA GLU A 76 -11.07 -7.82 -2.05
C GLU A 76 -12.13 -8.70 -1.37
N GLU A 77 -11.72 -9.81 -0.75
CA GLU A 77 -12.65 -10.66 0.00
C GLU A 77 -13.31 -9.91 1.14
N GLU A 78 -12.61 -8.95 1.74
CA GLU A 78 -13.15 -8.14 2.83
C GLU A 78 -13.88 -6.89 2.34
N GLY A 79 -14.04 -6.75 1.03
CA GLY A 79 -14.76 -5.60 0.45
C GLY A 79 -13.91 -4.35 0.28
N VAL A 80 -12.59 -4.48 0.35
CA VAL A 80 -11.67 -3.35 0.12
C VAL A 80 -11.16 -3.43 -1.32
N HIS A 81 -11.42 -2.39 -2.10
CA HIS A 81 -10.97 -2.36 -3.50
C HIS A 81 -9.47 -2.12 -3.55
N ALA A 82 -8.77 -3.11 -4.07
CA ALA A 82 -7.32 -3.09 -4.21
C ALA A 82 -6.91 -3.70 -5.55
N ALA A 83 -5.73 -3.32 -6.03
CA ALA A 83 -5.17 -3.89 -7.24
C ALA A 83 -3.65 -3.89 -7.15
N CYS A 84 -2.98 -4.57 -8.08
CA CYS A 84 -1.53 -4.51 -8.18
C CYS A 84 -1.10 -4.18 -9.60
N LEU A 85 -0.01 -3.42 -9.70
CA LEU A 85 0.63 -3.06 -10.96
C LEU A 85 2.01 -3.70 -11.00
N ASN A 86 2.22 -4.58 -11.97
CA ASN A 86 3.51 -5.21 -12.20
C ASN A 86 3.69 -5.51 -13.69
N SER A 87 4.88 -5.89 -14.10
CA SER A 87 5.20 -6.12 -15.50
C SER A 87 4.57 -7.38 -16.09
N ALA A 88 4.02 -8.26 -15.24
CA ALA A 88 3.37 -9.48 -15.70
C ALA A 88 1.94 -9.25 -16.18
N LEU A 89 1.35 -8.08 -15.92
CA LEU A 89 -0.01 -7.78 -16.36
C LEU A 89 -0.06 -7.55 -17.86
N PRO A 90 -1.11 -8.05 -18.54
CA PRO A 90 -1.37 -7.63 -19.92
C PRO A 90 -1.55 -6.11 -19.99
N GLU A 91 -1.08 -5.51 -21.08
CA GLU A 91 -1.06 -4.05 -21.21
C GLU A 91 -2.45 -3.43 -21.11
N GLY A 92 -3.47 -4.07 -21.70
CA GLY A 92 -4.84 -3.57 -21.62
C GLY A 92 -5.37 -3.56 -20.19
N LEU A 93 -5.05 -4.58 -19.40
CA LEU A 93 -5.43 -4.64 -18.00
C LEU A 93 -4.68 -3.59 -17.17
N TYR A 94 -3.39 -3.41 -17.46
CA TYR A 94 -2.58 -2.40 -16.80
C TYR A 94 -3.20 -1.01 -16.98
N SER A 95 -3.56 -0.65 -18.20
CA SER A 95 -4.18 0.65 -18.51
C SER A 95 -5.52 0.83 -17.82
N THR A 96 -6.32 -0.24 -17.76
CA THR A 96 -7.62 -0.22 -17.08
C THR A 96 -7.46 0.05 -15.60
N ILE A 97 -6.49 -0.61 -14.95
CA ILE A 97 -6.23 -0.42 -13.52
C ILE A 97 -5.75 1.02 -13.26
N LEU A 98 -4.84 1.53 -14.08
CA LEU A 98 -4.37 2.92 -13.92
C LEU A 98 -5.50 3.92 -14.02
N ARG A 99 -6.39 3.75 -14.98
CA ARG A 99 -7.54 4.64 -15.15
C ARG A 99 -8.46 4.59 -13.95
N ALA A 100 -8.79 3.39 -13.48
CA ALA A 100 -9.63 3.22 -12.31
C ALA A 100 -8.99 3.83 -11.05
N ALA A 101 -7.67 3.69 -10.91
CA ALA A 101 -6.95 4.29 -9.79
C ALA A 101 -7.02 5.83 -9.85
N LEU A 102 -6.90 6.42 -11.04
CA LEU A 102 -7.05 7.86 -11.21
C LEU A 102 -8.45 8.35 -10.85
N GLU A 103 -9.45 7.53 -11.10
CA GLU A 103 -10.85 7.85 -10.79
C GLU A 103 -11.20 7.63 -9.32
N GLY A 104 -10.28 7.09 -8.52
CA GLY A 104 -10.50 6.87 -7.10
C GLY A 104 -11.19 5.56 -6.77
N ASP A 105 -11.20 4.59 -7.69
CA ASP A 105 -11.90 3.32 -7.49
C ASP A 105 -11.16 2.35 -6.56
N TYR A 106 -9.88 2.60 -6.30
CA TYR A 106 -9.09 1.74 -5.42
C TYR A 106 -8.69 2.46 -4.14
N LYS A 107 -8.68 1.72 -3.05
CA LYS A 107 -8.20 2.22 -1.76
C LYS A 107 -6.70 1.99 -1.59
N ILE A 108 -6.22 0.84 -2.06
CA ILE A 108 -4.82 0.43 -1.96
C ILE A 108 -4.36 -0.06 -3.32
N LEU A 109 -3.21 0.42 -3.77
CA LEU A 109 -2.59 -0.04 -5.01
C LEU A 109 -1.18 -0.52 -4.71
N TYR A 110 -0.95 -1.81 -4.95
CA TYR A 110 0.36 -2.42 -4.82
C TYR A 110 1.13 -2.24 -6.12
N VAL A 111 2.37 -1.80 -6.02
CA VAL A 111 3.16 -1.45 -7.20
C VAL A 111 4.52 -2.14 -7.12
N ALA A 112 4.86 -2.86 -8.18
CA ALA A 112 6.20 -3.42 -8.29
C ALA A 112 7.21 -2.30 -8.60
N PRO A 113 8.45 -2.40 -8.05
CA PRO A 113 9.43 -1.31 -8.18
C PRO A 113 9.77 -0.94 -9.61
N GLU A 114 9.76 -1.89 -10.53
CA GLU A 114 10.09 -1.62 -11.93
C GLU A 114 9.08 -0.67 -12.61
N ARG A 115 7.92 -0.45 -11.99
CA ARG A 115 6.89 0.45 -12.51
C ARG A 115 7.05 1.90 -12.05
N LEU A 116 7.87 2.14 -11.04
CA LEU A 116 7.97 3.48 -10.43
C LEU A 116 8.47 4.56 -11.37
N LEU A 117 9.28 4.20 -12.36
CA LEU A 117 9.84 5.16 -13.31
C LEU A 117 9.12 5.18 -14.65
N THR A 118 8.02 4.45 -14.79
CA THR A 118 7.24 4.53 -16.03
C THR A 118 6.44 5.82 -16.08
N ASP A 119 6.28 6.37 -17.29
CA ASP A 119 5.54 7.62 -17.47
C ASP A 119 4.09 7.49 -16.99
N SER A 120 3.48 6.34 -17.24
CA SER A 120 2.09 6.11 -16.83
C SER A 120 1.93 6.10 -15.32
N PHE A 121 2.86 5.48 -14.59
CA PHE A 121 2.80 5.49 -13.13
C PHE A 121 3.08 6.89 -12.57
N LEU A 122 4.06 7.60 -13.13
CA LEU A 122 4.36 8.97 -12.71
C LEU A 122 3.16 9.89 -12.92
N TYR A 123 2.44 9.71 -14.02
CA TYR A 123 1.21 10.46 -14.27
C TYR A 123 0.19 10.18 -13.16
N LEU A 124 -0.02 8.92 -12.81
CA LEU A 124 -0.92 8.54 -11.72
C LEU A 124 -0.51 9.20 -10.40
N ALA A 125 0.77 9.12 -10.06
CA ALA A 125 1.28 9.67 -8.80
C ALA A 125 1.09 11.18 -8.71
N MET A 126 1.16 11.88 -9.85
CA MET A 126 1.02 13.32 -9.88
C MET A 126 -0.43 13.80 -9.90
N HIS A 127 -1.36 12.99 -10.39
CA HIS A 127 -2.76 13.41 -10.61
C HIS A 127 -3.76 12.77 -9.66
N ALA A 128 -3.42 11.63 -9.03
CA ALA A 128 -4.29 11.02 -8.04
C ALA A 128 -4.06 11.65 -6.67
N ARG A 129 -5.09 11.57 -5.83
CA ARG A 129 -4.93 11.97 -4.43
C ARG A 129 -4.27 10.84 -3.68
N ILE A 130 -3.01 11.02 -3.30
CA ILE A 130 -2.23 10.00 -2.61
C ILE A 130 -2.30 10.25 -1.10
N ALA A 131 -2.78 9.26 -0.35
CA ALA A 131 -2.83 9.34 1.10
C ALA A 131 -1.43 9.22 1.71
N PHE A 132 -0.73 8.16 1.35
CA PHE A 132 0.66 7.94 1.74
C PHE A 132 1.26 6.81 0.90
N VAL A 133 2.56 6.63 1.02
CA VAL A 133 3.29 5.56 0.35
C VAL A 133 3.94 4.67 1.39
N ALA A 134 3.68 3.36 1.32
CA ALA A 134 4.35 2.37 2.13
C ALA A 134 5.36 1.61 1.26
N VAL A 135 6.54 1.36 1.80
CA VAL A 135 7.54 0.55 1.12
C VAL A 135 7.74 -0.72 1.95
N ASP A 136 7.25 -1.83 1.41
CA ASP A 136 7.43 -3.13 2.02
C ASP A 136 8.76 -3.72 1.54
N GLU A 137 9.44 -4.45 2.40
CA GLU A 137 10.78 -4.95 2.10
C GLU A 137 11.76 -3.81 1.81
N ALA A 138 11.78 -2.80 2.68
CA ALA A 138 12.55 -1.58 2.48
C ALA A 138 14.06 -1.83 2.31
N HIS A 139 14.56 -2.96 2.82
CA HIS A 139 15.96 -3.34 2.64
C HIS A 139 16.34 -3.54 1.17
N CYS A 140 15.37 -3.73 0.28
CA CYS A 140 15.60 -3.86 -1.15
C CYS A 140 15.75 -2.52 -1.88
N VAL A 141 15.52 -1.40 -1.20
CA VAL A 141 15.53 -0.06 -1.82
C VAL A 141 16.87 0.23 -2.48
N SER A 142 17.97 -0.19 -1.87
CA SER A 142 19.31 0.04 -2.41
C SER A 142 19.55 -0.68 -3.76
N GLN A 143 18.78 -1.72 -4.06
CA GLN A 143 18.89 -2.46 -5.31
C GLN A 143 18.22 -1.74 -6.46
N TRP A 144 17.32 -0.82 -6.18
CA TRP A 144 16.55 -0.08 -7.18
C TRP A 144 17.08 1.31 -7.42
N GLY A 145 18.17 1.63 -6.75
CA GLY A 145 18.76 2.95 -6.82
C GLY A 145 17.95 4.01 -6.08
N GLN A 146 18.27 5.25 -6.38
CA GLN A 146 17.72 6.38 -5.63
C GLN A 146 16.36 6.84 -6.13
N ALA A 147 15.78 6.11 -7.08
CA ALA A 147 14.47 6.44 -7.61
C ALA A 147 13.35 6.22 -6.58
N VAL A 148 13.58 5.32 -5.63
CA VAL A 148 12.62 5.09 -4.56
C VAL A 148 12.80 6.16 -3.50
N SER A 149 11.72 6.84 -3.16
CA SER A 149 11.78 7.93 -2.19
C SER A 149 12.01 7.42 -0.79
N TYR A 150 13.00 7.95 -0.12
CA TYR A 150 13.26 7.65 1.28
C TYR A 150 12.38 8.43 2.23
N THR A 151 11.63 9.39 1.73
CA THR A 151 10.81 10.27 2.56
C THR A 151 9.54 9.61 3.08
N HIS A 152 9.20 8.44 2.56
CA HIS A 152 7.95 7.76 2.91
C HIS A 152 8.17 6.48 3.70
N LEU A 153 9.33 6.28 4.24
CA LEU A 153 9.63 5.12 5.07
C LEU A 153 9.38 5.39 6.55
#